data_167c4d529d3488e4512d7533b879d138
#
_entry.id   167c4d529d3488e4512d7533b879d138
#
_cell.length_a   1.000
_cell.length_b   1.000
_cell.length_c   1.000
_cell.angle_alpha   90.00
_cell.angle_beta   90.00
_cell.angle_gamma   90.00
#
_symmetry.space_group_name_H-M   'P 1'
#
loop_
_entity.id
_entity.type
_entity.pdbx_description
1 polymer ?
#
loop_
_entity_poly.entity_id
_entity_poly.type
_entity_poly.pdbx_seq_one_letter_code
_entity_poly.pdbx_strand_id
1 'polypeptide(L)'
;MHTLLKVIKQIIDKHLMAINRYTLMLLVSGYVVLSWLGLVFTHEVHLTDEVARFIYYMVTTSSTVGYGDLSPITAQGQLFAALFIIPCGVGLFALSIGKIAVFFTDFWRANRRGKQNLNLENHIIVIGINSRRTPHLLEMLKREEQGRREVVVVSCEYDESPFDTDIHFVRVNSFTDAIEMERASLSTASAVIVDTDLDDATLTVSLFIAEQNSDAHLVAHFDDAIKRDLLHKYCPNSECISSLSTELVAKSVIDKGSSFIHSELVSAHKGQTQYSIEVPVDINNITLESIYYTFKKHHEAIIIAVQQQGKVCEINPSLTTILKAGDVVYYIADERIVDLVW
;
A
#
# COMPACT_ATOMS: atom_id res chain seq x y z
N MET A 1 9.54 42.73 -7.68
CA MET A 1 10.11 41.41 -7.34
C MET A 1 9.15 40.24 -7.72
N HIS A 2 7.85 40.28 -7.40
CA HIS A 2 6.87 39.25 -7.79
C HIS A 2 6.69 39.03 -9.29
N THR A 3 6.74 40.10 -10.11
CA THR A 3 6.55 40.00 -11.56
C THR A 3 7.73 39.33 -12.26
N LEU A 4 8.96 39.61 -11.81
CA LEU A 4 10.17 39.04 -12.38
C LEU A 4 10.26 37.53 -12.08
N LEU A 5 9.90 37.11 -10.84
CA LEU A 5 9.81 35.70 -10.45
C LEU A 5 8.73 34.96 -11.26
N LYS A 6 7.60 35.58 -11.57
CA LYS A 6 6.55 35.00 -12.41
C LYS A 6 6.99 34.79 -13.86
N VAL A 7 7.72 35.77 -14.44
CA VAL A 7 8.27 35.65 -15.79
C VAL A 7 9.36 34.62 -15.87
N ILE A 8 10.27 34.58 -14.88
CA ILE A 8 11.31 33.53 -14.78
C ILE A 8 10.67 32.15 -14.64
N LYS A 9 9.67 32.00 -13.78
CA LYS A 9 8.93 30.73 -13.63
C LYS A 9 8.23 30.33 -14.94
N GLN A 10 7.59 31.24 -15.64
CA GLN A 10 6.96 30.94 -16.94
C GLN A 10 7.97 30.56 -18.04
N ILE A 11 9.14 31.17 -18.07
CA ILE A 11 10.23 30.79 -19.01
C ILE A 11 10.79 29.43 -18.66
N ILE A 12 11.01 29.15 -17.37
CA ILE A 12 11.47 27.85 -16.85
C ILE A 12 10.46 26.75 -17.18
N ASP A 13 9.17 26.97 -16.87
CA ASP A 13 8.12 25.99 -17.10
C ASP A 13 7.90 25.74 -18.62
N LYS A 14 7.95 26.77 -19.44
CA LYS A 14 7.67 26.68 -20.88
C LYS A 14 8.83 26.08 -21.69
N HIS A 15 10.08 26.36 -21.34
CA HIS A 15 11.25 25.92 -22.13
C HIS A 15 12.04 24.80 -21.51
N LEU A 16 12.17 24.72 -20.18
CA LEU A 16 12.92 23.66 -19.50
C LEU A 16 12.11 22.38 -19.26
N MET A 17 10.81 22.48 -18.96
CA MET A 17 9.96 21.29 -18.84
C MET A 17 9.59 20.68 -20.20
N ALA A 18 9.56 21.48 -21.27
CA ALA A 18 9.25 21.03 -22.63
C ALA A 18 10.39 20.23 -23.30
N ILE A 19 11.61 20.25 -22.76
CA ILE A 19 12.73 19.47 -23.32
C ILE A 19 12.45 17.98 -23.12
N ASN A 20 12.15 17.29 -24.25
CA ASN A 20 11.96 15.86 -24.26
C ASN A 20 13.30 15.16 -23.97
N ARG A 21 13.24 13.92 -23.38
CA ARG A 21 14.42 13.09 -23.10
C ARG A 21 15.33 12.92 -24.33
N TYR A 22 14.76 12.79 -25.52
CA TYR A 22 15.52 12.67 -26.78
C TYR A 22 16.27 13.95 -27.15
N THR A 23 15.65 15.12 -26.93
CA THR A 23 16.28 16.43 -27.17
C THR A 23 17.43 16.66 -26.20
N LEU A 24 17.27 16.28 -24.92
CA LEU A 24 18.37 16.36 -23.94
C LEU A 24 19.53 15.46 -24.32
N MET A 25 19.26 14.19 -24.70
CA MET A 25 20.30 13.28 -25.17
C MET A 25 21.06 13.84 -26.40
N LEU A 26 20.34 14.42 -27.36
CA LEU A 26 20.93 15.04 -28.54
C LEU A 26 21.81 16.24 -28.16
N LEU A 27 21.36 17.10 -27.26
CA LEU A 27 22.15 18.24 -26.78
C LEU A 27 23.42 17.79 -26.03
N VAL A 28 23.30 16.80 -25.16
CA VAL A 28 24.48 16.25 -24.44
C VAL A 28 25.44 15.59 -25.41
N SER A 29 24.97 14.78 -26.36
CA SER A 29 25.82 14.13 -27.37
C SER A 29 26.50 15.18 -28.28
N GLY A 30 25.76 16.20 -28.73
CA GLY A 30 26.31 17.29 -29.50
C GLY A 30 27.37 18.09 -28.75
N TYR A 31 27.11 18.36 -27.44
CA TYR A 31 28.09 19.04 -26.58
C TYR A 31 29.39 18.21 -26.43
N VAL A 32 29.27 16.91 -26.18
CA VAL A 32 30.42 16.00 -26.04
C VAL A 32 31.25 15.96 -27.35
N VAL A 33 30.59 15.79 -28.49
CA VAL A 33 31.26 15.75 -29.82
C VAL A 33 31.94 17.09 -30.13
N LEU A 34 31.25 18.21 -29.96
CA LEU A 34 31.81 19.54 -30.22
C LEU A 34 32.98 19.87 -29.28
N SER A 35 32.91 19.46 -28.03
CA SER A 35 33.99 19.63 -27.06
C SER A 35 35.21 18.82 -27.45
N TRP A 36 35.04 17.57 -27.87
CA TRP A 36 36.12 16.72 -28.33
C TRP A 36 36.80 17.29 -29.60
N LEU A 37 35.98 17.72 -30.59
CA LEU A 37 36.49 18.34 -31.81
C LEU A 37 37.25 19.64 -31.54
N GLY A 38 36.72 20.48 -30.65
CA GLY A 38 37.36 21.72 -30.26
C GLY A 38 38.70 21.53 -29.54
N LEU A 39 38.79 20.54 -28.65
CA LEU A 39 40.04 20.20 -27.96
C LEU A 39 41.08 19.60 -28.90
N VAL A 40 40.67 18.77 -29.86
CA VAL A 40 41.55 18.29 -30.92
C VAL A 40 42.06 19.45 -31.80
N PHE A 41 41.18 20.37 -32.18
CA PHE A 41 41.55 21.55 -32.99
C PHE A 41 42.51 22.49 -32.26
N THR A 42 42.38 22.61 -30.95
CA THR A 42 43.30 23.40 -30.11
C THR A 42 44.53 22.67 -29.65
N HIS A 43 44.78 21.47 -30.20
CA HIS A 43 45.94 20.62 -29.92
C HIS A 43 46.10 20.15 -28.47
N GLU A 44 44.99 19.95 -27.76
CA GLU A 44 44.97 19.44 -26.39
C GLU A 44 44.99 17.89 -26.39
N VAL A 45 46.09 17.32 -26.93
CA VAL A 45 46.23 15.86 -27.14
C VAL A 45 46.09 15.09 -25.81
N HIS A 46 46.64 15.61 -24.73
CA HIS A 46 46.63 14.94 -23.42
C HIS A 46 45.20 14.80 -22.82
N LEU A 47 44.21 15.56 -23.33
CA LEU A 47 42.80 15.45 -22.94
C LEU A 47 42.01 14.56 -23.91
N THR A 48 42.52 14.28 -25.10
CA THR A 48 41.81 13.61 -26.19
C THR A 48 42.42 12.29 -26.65
N ASP A 49 43.61 11.92 -26.14
CA ASP A 49 44.33 10.69 -26.47
C ASP A 49 43.61 9.43 -25.95
N GLU A 50 42.97 9.53 -24.79
CA GLU A 50 42.20 8.45 -24.18
C GLU A 50 40.78 8.87 -23.91
N VAL A 51 39.80 8.06 -24.35
CA VAL A 51 38.36 8.34 -24.13
C VAL A 51 38.03 8.45 -22.63
N ALA A 52 38.66 7.65 -21.79
CA ALA A 52 38.43 7.70 -20.34
C ALA A 52 38.86 9.04 -19.74
N ARG A 53 40.00 9.59 -20.15
CA ARG A 53 40.52 10.89 -19.73
C ARG A 53 39.61 12.02 -20.17
N PHE A 54 39.17 11.98 -21.43
CA PHE A 54 38.24 12.96 -21.97
C PHE A 54 36.92 12.98 -21.20
N ILE A 55 36.31 11.81 -20.98
CA ILE A 55 35.03 11.71 -20.22
C ILE A 55 35.21 12.23 -18.78
N TYR A 56 36.30 11.83 -18.13
CA TYR A 56 36.64 12.29 -16.79
C TYR A 56 36.73 13.82 -16.72
N TYR A 57 37.49 14.43 -17.66
CA TYR A 57 37.60 15.89 -17.77
C TYR A 57 36.25 16.56 -17.98
N MET A 58 35.43 16.03 -18.92
CA MET A 58 34.11 16.57 -19.21
C MET A 58 33.18 16.52 -18.01
N VAL A 59 33.18 15.40 -17.31
CA VAL A 59 32.30 15.21 -16.12
C VAL A 59 32.76 16.10 -14.97
N THR A 60 34.05 16.13 -14.64
CA THR A 60 34.58 16.93 -13.52
C THR A 60 34.40 18.43 -13.77
N THR A 61 34.59 18.87 -15.03
CA THR A 61 34.41 20.27 -15.42
C THR A 61 32.92 20.68 -15.44
N SER A 62 32.05 19.87 -16.07
CA SER A 62 30.62 20.16 -16.16
C SER A 62 29.91 20.08 -14.80
N SER A 63 30.36 19.19 -13.92
CA SER A 63 29.83 19.09 -12.54
C SER A 63 30.36 20.17 -11.59
N THR A 64 31.25 21.04 -12.07
CA THR A 64 31.91 22.08 -11.25
C THR A 64 32.82 21.54 -10.14
N VAL A 65 33.18 20.25 -10.15
CA VAL A 65 34.13 19.65 -9.20
C VAL A 65 35.54 20.14 -9.48
N GLY A 66 36.00 20.05 -10.73
CA GLY A 66 37.23 20.63 -11.21
C GLY A 66 38.46 20.33 -10.37
N TYR A 67 38.88 19.09 -10.25
CA TYR A 67 40.09 18.71 -9.48
C TYR A 67 41.38 19.42 -9.96
N GLY A 68 41.38 19.93 -11.18
CA GLY A 68 42.51 20.66 -11.74
C GLY A 68 43.70 19.79 -12.21
N ASP A 69 43.56 18.48 -12.13
CA ASP A 69 44.52 17.49 -12.58
C ASP A 69 44.55 17.36 -14.13
N LEU A 70 43.44 17.62 -14.76
CA LEU A 70 43.27 17.70 -16.20
C LEU A 70 42.67 19.06 -16.60
N SER A 71 43.44 19.83 -17.40
CA SER A 71 43.00 21.15 -17.88
C SER A 71 43.69 21.49 -19.20
N PRO A 72 43.09 22.35 -20.07
CA PRO A 72 43.73 22.83 -21.26
C PRO A 72 45.04 23.59 -20.97
N ILE A 73 46.09 23.34 -21.71
CA ILE A 73 47.42 23.93 -21.51
C ILE A 73 47.64 25.08 -22.50
N THR A 74 47.09 24.97 -23.72
CA THR A 74 47.28 25.99 -24.77
C THR A 74 46.33 27.20 -24.51
N ALA A 75 46.78 28.41 -24.85
CA ALA A 75 45.95 29.60 -24.71
C ALA A 75 44.62 29.50 -25.50
N GLN A 76 44.64 28.83 -26.67
CA GLN A 76 43.45 28.59 -27.48
C GLN A 76 42.50 27.60 -26.83
N GLY A 77 43.03 26.49 -26.23
CA GLY A 77 42.28 25.52 -25.49
C GLY A 77 41.65 26.10 -24.24
N GLN A 78 42.38 26.93 -23.49
CA GLN A 78 41.85 27.62 -22.30
C GLN A 78 40.72 28.59 -22.69
N LEU A 79 40.85 29.37 -23.79
CA LEU A 79 39.79 30.23 -24.26
C LEU A 79 38.54 29.46 -24.72
N PHE A 80 38.74 28.35 -25.44
CA PHE A 80 37.65 27.47 -25.86
C PHE A 80 36.94 26.85 -24.66
N ALA A 81 37.67 26.39 -23.65
CA ALA A 81 37.07 25.86 -22.42
C ALA A 81 36.29 26.95 -21.67
N ALA A 82 36.80 28.15 -21.54
CA ALA A 82 36.13 29.24 -20.83
C ALA A 82 34.88 29.73 -21.54
N LEU A 83 34.85 29.77 -22.88
CA LEU A 83 33.72 30.31 -23.65
C LEU A 83 32.68 29.28 -24.04
N PHE A 84 33.05 28.00 -24.17
CA PHE A 84 32.18 26.94 -24.65
C PHE A 84 32.02 25.78 -23.63
N ILE A 85 33.14 25.12 -23.25
CA ILE A 85 33.04 23.90 -22.46
C ILE A 85 32.38 24.17 -21.09
N ILE A 86 32.87 25.17 -20.36
CA ILE A 86 32.39 25.46 -19.00
C ILE A 86 30.95 25.96 -19.00
N PRO A 87 30.57 27.00 -19.78
CA PRO A 87 29.20 27.50 -19.72
C PRO A 87 28.15 26.50 -20.20
N CYS A 88 28.45 25.82 -21.34
CA CYS A 88 27.54 24.81 -21.89
C CYS A 88 27.49 23.56 -20.99
N GLY A 89 28.63 23.12 -20.45
CA GLY A 89 28.72 21.96 -19.56
C GLY A 89 27.95 22.14 -18.28
N VAL A 90 28.16 23.25 -17.57
CA VAL A 90 27.43 23.58 -16.33
C VAL A 90 25.93 23.68 -16.59
N GLY A 91 25.54 24.34 -17.70
CA GLY A 91 24.12 24.43 -18.08
C GLY A 91 23.46 23.08 -18.36
N LEU A 92 24.10 22.23 -19.15
CA LEU A 92 23.59 20.89 -19.48
C LEU A 92 23.61 19.96 -18.26
N PHE A 93 24.60 20.05 -17.38
CA PHE A 93 24.67 19.28 -16.15
C PHE A 93 23.53 19.66 -15.21
N ALA A 94 23.28 20.95 -15.00
CA ALA A 94 22.15 21.43 -14.19
C ALA A 94 20.79 20.97 -14.74
N LEU A 95 20.61 21.01 -16.08
CA LEU A 95 19.41 20.49 -16.75
C LEU A 95 19.24 18.98 -16.54
N SER A 96 20.34 18.23 -16.64
CA SER A 96 20.31 16.78 -16.47
C SER A 96 19.91 16.38 -15.03
N ILE A 97 20.51 17.03 -14.02
CA ILE A 97 20.15 16.80 -12.62
C ILE A 97 18.69 17.16 -12.36
N GLY A 98 18.22 18.31 -12.91
CA GLY A 98 16.82 18.72 -12.79
C GLY A 98 15.85 17.69 -13.37
N LYS A 99 16.16 17.11 -14.54
CA LYS A 99 15.35 16.04 -15.16
C LYS A 99 15.37 14.74 -14.37
N ILE A 100 16.52 14.37 -13.82
CA ILE A 100 16.66 13.21 -12.95
C ILE A 100 15.79 13.38 -11.68
N ALA A 101 15.84 14.56 -11.06
CA ALA A 101 15.03 14.87 -9.89
C ALA A 101 13.52 14.81 -10.17
N VAL A 102 13.07 15.37 -11.32
CA VAL A 102 11.68 15.28 -11.76
C VAL A 102 11.27 13.83 -12.02
N PHE A 103 12.13 13.03 -12.68
CA PHE A 103 11.85 11.62 -12.94
C PHE A 103 11.64 10.82 -11.64
N PHE A 104 12.49 11.01 -10.63
CA PHE A 104 12.31 10.38 -9.33
C PHE A 104 11.05 10.86 -8.61
N THR A 105 10.76 12.17 -8.68
CA THR A 105 9.54 12.73 -8.10
C THR A 105 8.29 12.15 -8.76
N ASP A 106 8.27 12.04 -10.09
CA ASP A 106 7.14 11.49 -10.84
C ASP A 106 6.99 9.99 -10.61
N PHE A 107 8.10 9.25 -10.47
CA PHE A 107 8.10 7.84 -10.12
C PHE A 107 7.46 7.60 -8.72
N TRP A 108 7.85 8.39 -7.73
CA TRP A 108 7.27 8.31 -6.38
C TRP A 108 5.80 8.74 -6.35
N ARG A 109 5.43 9.78 -7.13
CA ARG A 109 4.03 10.22 -7.25
C ARG A 109 3.16 9.22 -7.99
N ALA A 110 3.68 8.52 -8.98
CA ALA A 110 2.91 7.50 -9.71
C ALA A 110 2.45 6.37 -8.77
N ASN A 111 3.29 5.94 -7.82
CA ASN A 111 2.92 4.99 -6.78
C ASN A 111 1.78 5.52 -5.88
N ARG A 112 1.86 6.81 -5.49
CA ARG A 112 0.84 7.43 -4.63
C ARG A 112 -0.48 7.72 -5.34
N ARG A 113 -0.48 7.87 -6.67
CA ARG A 113 -1.68 8.13 -7.48
C ARG A 113 -2.52 6.90 -7.78
N GLY A 114 -2.11 5.74 -7.35
CA GLY A 114 -2.89 4.52 -7.49
C GLY A 114 -3.25 4.15 -8.92
N LYS A 115 -2.43 4.53 -9.91
CA LYS A 115 -2.68 4.21 -11.33
C LYS A 115 -2.00 2.94 -11.82
N GLN A 116 -1.28 2.26 -10.94
CA GLN A 116 -0.58 1.02 -11.27
C GLN A 116 -1.52 -0.18 -11.24
N ASN A 117 -1.18 -1.20 -12.01
CA ASN A 117 -1.76 -2.52 -11.88
C ASN A 117 -0.90 -3.28 -10.86
N LEU A 118 -1.55 -3.77 -9.82
CA LEU A 118 -0.92 -4.63 -8.83
C LEU A 118 -1.04 -6.08 -9.30
N ASN A 119 -0.01 -6.88 -9.05
CA ASN A 119 -0.04 -8.34 -9.28
C ASN A 119 0.18 -8.99 -7.92
N LEU A 120 -0.86 -8.99 -7.09
CA LEU A 120 -0.84 -9.54 -5.75
C LEU A 120 -1.72 -10.77 -5.67
N GLU A 121 -1.34 -11.69 -4.77
CA GLU A 121 -2.13 -12.88 -4.46
C GLU A 121 -2.31 -12.97 -2.95
N ASN A 122 -3.42 -13.53 -2.50
CA ASN A 122 -3.72 -13.74 -1.08
C ASN A 122 -3.58 -12.47 -0.23
N HIS A 123 -4.04 -11.33 -0.75
CA HIS A 123 -3.97 -10.02 -0.09
C HIS A 123 -5.35 -9.57 0.39
N ILE A 124 -5.39 -8.48 1.15
CA ILE A 124 -6.60 -7.86 1.69
C ILE A 124 -6.89 -6.59 0.90
N ILE A 125 -8.13 -6.44 0.42
CA ILE A 125 -8.59 -5.20 -0.22
C ILE A 125 -9.53 -4.46 0.72
N VAL A 126 -9.30 -3.17 0.93
CA VAL A 126 -10.19 -2.25 1.64
C VAL A 126 -10.80 -1.29 0.63
N ILE A 127 -12.10 -1.35 0.42
CA ILE A 127 -12.84 -0.53 -0.54
C ILE A 127 -13.57 0.59 0.18
N GLY A 128 -13.29 1.82 -0.22
CA GLY A 128 -13.76 3.03 0.43
C GLY A 128 -12.76 3.56 1.46
N ILE A 129 -12.84 4.86 1.71
CA ILE A 129 -12.03 5.53 2.73
C ILE A 129 -12.95 6.36 3.61
N ASN A 130 -13.29 5.83 4.75
CA ASN A 130 -13.93 6.62 5.80
C ASN A 130 -12.85 7.31 6.64
N SER A 131 -12.88 8.64 6.71
CA SER A 131 -11.83 9.45 7.35
C SER A 131 -11.57 9.12 8.82
N ARG A 132 -12.55 8.55 9.52
CA ARG A 132 -12.44 8.20 10.94
C ARG A 132 -12.09 6.73 11.15
N ARG A 133 -12.72 5.82 10.39
CA ARG A 133 -12.58 4.37 10.60
C ARG A 133 -11.38 3.78 9.87
N THR A 134 -11.17 4.13 8.61
CA THR A 134 -10.15 3.50 7.78
C THR A 134 -8.73 3.61 8.33
N PRO A 135 -8.25 4.75 8.86
CA PRO A 135 -6.89 4.80 9.43
C PRO A 135 -6.70 3.83 10.59
N HIS A 136 -7.68 3.73 11.47
CA HIS A 136 -7.63 2.81 12.60
C HIS A 136 -7.73 1.35 12.17
N LEU A 137 -8.61 1.05 11.21
CA LEU A 137 -8.73 -0.28 10.61
C LEU A 137 -7.40 -0.75 10.00
N LEU A 138 -6.74 0.11 9.24
CA LEU A 138 -5.44 -0.20 8.62
C LEU A 138 -4.34 -0.43 9.66
N GLU A 139 -4.35 0.33 10.76
CA GLU A 139 -3.42 0.12 11.86
C GLU A 139 -3.65 -1.24 12.54
N MET A 140 -4.90 -1.63 12.77
CA MET A 140 -5.27 -2.93 13.33
C MET A 140 -4.88 -4.07 12.38
N LEU A 141 -5.22 -3.97 11.08
CA LEU A 141 -4.84 -4.96 10.09
C LEU A 141 -3.32 -5.15 10.01
N LYS A 142 -2.55 -4.05 10.02
CA LYS A 142 -1.08 -4.11 9.99
C LYS A 142 -0.52 -4.86 11.21
N ARG A 143 -1.13 -4.71 12.37
CA ARG A 143 -0.71 -5.40 13.60
C ARG A 143 -1.05 -6.88 13.59
N GLU A 144 -2.28 -7.21 13.22
CA GLU A 144 -2.75 -8.61 13.19
C GLU A 144 -2.05 -9.43 12.10
N GLU A 145 -1.87 -8.85 10.92
CA GLU A 145 -1.23 -9.53 9.80
C GLU A 145 0.29 -9.64 9.93
N GLN A 146 0.94 -8.72 10.64
CA GLN A 146 2.40 -8.71 10.84
C GLN A 146 3.20 -8.90 9.53
N GLY A 147 2.67 -8.38 8.41
CA GLY A 147 3.29 -8.52 7.10
C GLY A 147 3.05 -9.86 6.39
N ARG A 148 2.13 -10.71 6.87
CA ARG A 148 1.79 -11.97 6.19
C ARG A 148 1.03 -11.74 4.89
N ARG A 149 0.13 -10.74 4.88
CA ARG A 149 -0.67 -10.35 3.71
C ARG A 149 -0.49 -8.86 3.44
N GLU A 150 -0.41 -8.52 2.17
CA GLU A 150 -0.40 -7.14 1.69
C GLU A 150 -1.80 -6.53 1.84
N VAL A 151 -1.85 -5.22 2.07
CA VAL A 151 -3.11 -4.47 2.16
C VAL A 151 -3.19 -3.46 1.03
N VAL A 152 -4.30 -3.50 0.31
CA VAL A 152 -4.61 -2.59 -0.80
C VAL A 152 -5.83 -1.76 -0.44
N VAL A 153 -5.72 -0.44 -0.53
CA VAL A 153 -6.85 0.47 -0.36
C VAL A 153 -7.32 0.96 -1.73
N VAL A 154 -8.60 0.80 -1.99
CA VAL A 154 -9.24 1.25 -3.24
C VAL A 154 -10.18 2.42 -2.96
N SER A 155 -10.02 3.52 -3.72
CA SER A 155 -10.85 4.71 -3.55
C SER A 155 -11.24 5.34 -4.88
N CYS A 156 -12.45 5.94 -4.92
CA CYS A 156 -12.93 6.79 -6.00
C CYS A 156 -12.70 8.29 -5.72
N GLU A 157 -12.49 8.68 -4.47
CA GLU A 157 -12.54 10.08 -4.05
C GLU A 157 -11.16 10.73 -3.99
N TYR A 158 -10.14 9.97 -3.64
CA TYR A 158 -8.79 10.48 -3.44
C TYR A 158 -7.95 10.30 -4.71
N ASP A 159 -7.33 11.40 -5.17
CA ASP A 159 -6.41 11.37 -6.32
C ASP A 159 -5.02 10.84 -5.96
N GLU A 160 -4.64 10.90 -4.68
CA GLU A 160 -3.38 10.37 -4.14
C GLU A 160 -3.65 9.67 -2.81
N SER A 161 -2.86 8.64 -2.50
CA SER A 161 -2.95 7.93 -1.22
C SER A 161 -2.80 8.89 -0.04
N PRO A 162 -3.78 8.94 0.88
CA PRO A 162 -3.64 9.67 2.13
C PRO A 162 -2.84 8.91 3.19
N PHE A 163 -2.42 7.66 2.89
CA PHE A 163 -1.71 6.78 3.80
C PHE A 163 -0.22 6.71 3.51
N ASP A 164 0.55 6.13 4.44
CA ASP A 164 1.98 5.90 4.28
C ASP A 164 2.30 4.89 3.16
N THR A 165 3.57 4.82 2.78
CA THR A 165 4.06 4.05 1.63
C THR A 165 3.95 2.52 1.78
N ASP A 166 3.66 2.03 2.98
CA ASP A 166 3.53 0.60 3.29
C ASP A 166 2.16 0.01 2.89
N ILE A 167 1.23 0.85 2.42
CA ILE A 167 -0.11 0.45 2.01
C ILE A 167 -0.24 0.72 0.52
N HIS A 168 -0.59 -0.30 -0.24
CA HIS A 168 -0.89 -0.15 -1.65
C HIS A 168 -2.18 0.64 -1.84
N PHE A 169 -2.18 1.54 -2.82
CA PHE A 169 -3.33 2.37 -3.12
C PHE A 169 -3.71 2.24 -4.60
N VAL A 170 -4.99 2.04 -4.88
CA VAL A 170 -5.55 2.00 -6.23
C VAL A 170 -6.70 2.99 -6.33
N ARG A 171 -6.55 3.96 -7.24
CA ARG A 171 -7.62 4.89 -7.56
C ARG A 171 -8.45 4.32 -8.70
N VAL A 172 -9.76 4.24 -8.51
CA VAL A 172 -10.75 3.82 -9.51
C VAL A 172 -11.78 4.93 -9.75
N ASN A 173 -12.46 4.90 -10.88
CA ASN A 173 -13.58 5.82 -11.15
C ASN A 173 -14.91 5.25 -10.65
N SER A 174 -15.00 3.91 -10.57
CA SER A 174 -16.16 3.21 -10.02
C SER A 174 -15.72 1.94 -9.32
N PHE A 175 -16.28 1.67 -8.15
CA PHE A 175 -16.07 0.41 -7.43
C PHE A 175 -16.75 -0.81 -8.07
N THR A 176 -17.58 -0.60 -9.09
CA THR A 176 -18.27 -1.65 -9.84
C THR A 176 -17.75 -1.82 -11.28
N ASP A 177 -16.63 -1.19 -11.61
CA ASP A 177 -15.94 -1.42 -12.89
C ASP A 177 -14.92 -2.55 -12.72
N ALA A 178 -15.21 -3.71 -13.34
CA ALA A 178 -14.38 -4.91 -13.22
C ALA A 178 -12.95 -4.70 -13.71
N ILE A 179 -12.74 -3.91 -14.78
CA ILE A 179 -11.40 -3.63 -15.33
C ILE A 179 -10.58 -2.77 -14.37
N GLU A 180 -11.21 -1.75 -13.80
CA GLU A 180 -10.53 -0.87 -12.84
C GLU A 180 -10.27 -1.57 -11.51
N MET A 181 -11.20 -2.40 -11.04
CA MET A 181 -11.03 -3.16 -9.80
C MET A 181 -9.98 -4.26 -9.93
N GLU A 182 -9.80 -4.85 -11.12
CA GLU A 182 -8.74 -5.83 -11.36
C GLU A 182 -7.34 -5.22 -11.25
N ARG A 183 -7.20 -3.91 -11.32
CA ARG A 183 -5.94 -3.23 -11.02
C ARG A 183 -5.49 -3.41 -9.56
N ALA A 184 -6.43 -3.69 -8.67
CA ALA A 184 -6.18 -4.10 -7.29
C ALA A 184 -6.03 -5.62 -7.13
N SER A 185 -5.97 -6.40 -8.23
CA SER A 185 -5.93 -7.87 -8.24
C SER A 185 -7.14 -8.48 -7.50
N LEU A 186 -8.34 -7.95 -7.77
CA LEU A 186 -9.56 -8.37 -7.08
C LEU A 186 -9.80 -9.88 -7.18
N SER A 187 -9.54 -10.48 -8.32
CA SER A 187 -9.76 -11.91 -8.57
C SER A 187 -8.93 -12.84 -7.70
N THR A 188 -7.79 -12.37 -7.16
CA THR A 188 -6.85 -13.15 -6.35
C THR A 188 -6.79 -12.70 -4.88
N ALA A 189 -7.65 -11.75 -4.49
CA ALA A 189 -7.75 -11.30 -3.11
C ALA A 189 -8.35 -12.40 -2.21
N SER A 190 -7.78 -12.59 -1.02
CA SER A 190 -8.31 -13.54 -0.02
C SER A 190 -9.38 -12.95 0.88
N ALA A 191 -9.36 -11.62 1.07
CA ALA A 191 -10.37 -10.92 1.86
C ALA A 191 -10.64 -9.54 1.26
N VAL A 192 -11.92 -9.12 1.31
CA VAL A 192 -12.35 -7.80 0.85
C VAL A 192 -13.21 -7.15 1.91
N ILE A 193 -12.81 -5.97 2.35
CA ILE A 193 -13.56 -5.14 3.30
C ILE A 193 -14.21 -3.99 2.53
N VAL A 194 -15.53 -3.85 2.65
CA VAL A 194 -16.28 -2.77 2.03
C VAL A 194 -16.81 -1.83 3.11
N ASP A 195 -16.24 -0.61 3.17
CA ASP A 195 -16.58 0.43 4.14
C ASP A 195 -16.66 1.79 3.44
N THR A 196 -17.74 2.02 2.71
CA THR A 196 -18.00 3.29 2.03
C THR A 196 -18.81 4.24 2.94
N ASP A 197 -18.87 5.53 2.58
CA ASP A 197 -19.62 6.52 3.36
C ASP A 197 -21.14 6.35 3.25
N LEU A 198 -21.63 5.60 2.25
CA LEU A 198 -23.05 5.36 2.01
C LEU A 198 -23.37 3.88 1.98
N ASP A 199 -24.29 3.44 2.81
CA ASP A 199 -24.73 2.03 2.86
C ASP A 199 -25.27 1.50 1.53
N ASP A 200 -25.88 2.36 0.68
CA ASP A 200 -26.32 1.97 -0.65
C ASP A 200 -25.14 1.62 -1.57
N ALA A 201 -24.04 2.38 -1.45
CA ALA A 201 -22.81 2.08 -2.16
C ALA A 201 -22.16 0.80 -1.60
N THR A 202 -22.09 0.66 -0.28
CA THR A 202 -21.59 -0.56 0.38
C THR A 202 -22.34 -1.80 -0.10
N LEU A 203 -23.69 -1.75 -0.12
CA LEU A 203 -24.51 -2.87 -0.59
C LEU A 203 -24.21 -3.21 -2.07
N THR A 204 -24.21 -2.20 -2.94
CA THR A 204 -23.98 -2.39 -4.37
C THR A 204 -22.60 -2.96 -4.66
N VAL A 205 -21.58 -2.41 -4.01
CA VAL A 205 -20.18 -2.87 -4.15
C VAL A 205 -20.01 -4.28 -3.60
N SER A 206 -20.61 -4.58 -2.45
CA SER A 206 -20.53 -5.92 -1.85
C SER A 206 -21.14 -6.99 -2.75
N LEU A 207 -22.30 -6.72 -3.38
CA LEU A 207 -22.92 -7.62 -4.33
C LEU A 207 -22.03 -7.83 -5.58
N PHE A 208 -21.43 -6.75 -6.08
CA PHE A 208 -20.49 -6.83 -7.20
C PHE A 208 -19.25 -7.68 -6.86
N ILE A 209 -18.66 -7.47 -5.66
CA ILE A 209 -17.50 -8.24 -5.22
C ILE A 209 -17.83 -9.73 -5.08
N ALA A 210 -18.96 -10.07 -4.48
CA ALA A 210 -19.41 -11.45 -4.34
C ALA A 210 -19.59 -12.17 -5.70
N GLU A 211 -19.95 -11.42 -6.75
CA GLU A 211 -20.02 -11.93 -8.11
C GLU A 211 -18.64 -12.11 -8.76
N GLN A 212 -17.71 -11.14 -8.55
CA GLN A 212 -16.38 -11.15 -9.18
C GLN A 212 -15.41 -12.11 -8.51
N ASN A 213 -15.47 -12.26 -7.20
CA ASN A 213 -14.61 -13.15 -6.42
C ASN A 213 -15.42 -13.81 -5.28
N SER A 214 -16.03 -14.95 -5.59
CA SER A 214 -16.85 -15.72 -4.65
C SER A 214 -16.04 -16.40 -3.53
N ASP A 215 -14.74 -16.54 -3.71
CA ASP A 215 -13.85 -17.24 -2.78
C ASP A 215 -13.26 -16.28 -1.73
N ALA A 216 -13.32 -14.97 -1.98
CA ALA A 216 -12.86 -13.98 -1.03
C ALA A 216 -13.76 -13.92 0.20
N HIS A 217 -13.15 -13.80 1.37
CA HIS A 217 -13.87 -13.48 2.60
C HIS A 217 -14.36 -12.02 2.55
N LEU A 218 -15.67 -11.84 2.27
CA LEU A 218 -16.29 -10.53 2.15
C LEU A 218 -16.79 -10.03 3.51
N VAL A 219 -16.28 -8.88 3.93
CA VAL A 219 -16.70 -8.16 5.14
C VAL A 219 -17.29 -6.80 4.74
N ALA A 220 -18.50 -6.49 5.16
CA ALA A 220 -19.15 -5.24 4.82
C ALA A 220 -19.68 -4.52 6.07
N HIS A 221 -19.40 -3.21 6.18
CA HIS A 221 -19.87 -2.38 7.28
C HIS A 221 -21.11 -1.57 6.88
N PHE A 222 -22.15 -1.65 7.71
CA PHE A 222 -23.41 -0.91 7.54
C PHE A 222 -23.78 -0.13 8.81
N ASP A 223 -24.29 1.07 8.62
CA ASP A 223 -24.96 1.81 9.69
C ASP A 223 -26.45 1.41 9.79
N ASP A 224 -27.07 0.99 8.66
CA ASP A 224 -28.46 0.55 8.56
C ASP A 224 -28.59 -0.99 8.59
N ALA A 225 -29.26 -1.50 9.63
CA ALA A 225 -29.48 -2.93 9.80
C ALA A 225 -30.33 -3.56 8.66
N ILE A 226 -31.23 -2.81 8.02
CA ILE A 226 -32.06 -3.33 6.92
C ILE A 226 -31.16 -3.69 5.72
N LYS A 227 -30.20 -2.85 5.39
CA LYS A 227 -29.27 -3.09 4.28
C LYS A 227 -28.28 -4.21 4.58
N ARG A 228 -27.81 -4.29 5.83
CA ARG A 228 -27.05 -5.42 6.34
C ARG A 228 -27.78 -6.75 6.14
N ASP A 229 -29.04 -6.81 6.60
CA ASP A 229 -29.86 -8.02 6.51
C ASP A 229 -30.16 -8.39 5.04
N LEU A 230 -30.29 -7.37 4.18
CA LEU A 230 -30.46 -7.56 2.74
C LEU A 230 -29.22 -8.21 2.11
N LEU A 231 -28.00 -7.70 2.41
CA LEU A 231 -26.78 -8.31 1.91
C LEU A 231 -26.64 -9.76 2.38
N HIS A 232 -26.84 -10.00 3.67
CA HIS A 232 -26.72 -11.34 4.24
C HIS A 232 -27.70 -12.36 3.61
N LYS A 233 -28.89 -11.89 3.18
CA LYS A 233 -29.85 -12.71 2.46
C LYS A 233 -29.37 -13.17 1.08
N TYR A 234 -28.66 -12.31 0.34
CA TYR A 234 -28.17 -12.62 -1.01
C TYR A 234 -26.74 -13.16 -1.02
N CYS A 235 -25.96 -12.82 -0.04
CA CYS A 235 -24.57 -13.28 0.14
C CYS A 235 -24.40 -13.88 1.56
N PRO A 236 -24.93 -15.09 1.82
CA PRO A 236 -24.95 -15.68 3.18
C PRO A 236 -23.55 -15.97 3.75
N ASN A 237 -22.53 -16.07 2.89
CA ASN A 237 -21.14 -16.27 3.30
C ASN A 237 -20.42 -14.94 3.63
N SER A 238 -21.07 -13.79 3.43
CA SER A 238 -20.49 -12.51 3.79
C SER A 238 -20.64 -12.20 5.27
N GLU A 239 -19.64 -11.57 5.84
CA GLU A 239 -19.70 -11.03 7.21
C GLU A 239 -20.20 -9.59 7.17
N CYS A 240 -21.39 -9.36 7.73
CA CYS A 240 -22.04 -8.07 7.72
C CYS A 240 -21.97 -7.46 9.12
N ILE A 241 -21.17 -6.41 9.28
CA ILE A 241 -20.94 -5.73 10.56
C ILE A 241 -21.84 -4.49 10.61
N SER A 242 -22.50 -4.27 11.73
CA SER A 242 -23.21 -3.01 12.03
C SER A 242 -22.59 -2.31 13.23
N SER A 243 -22.83 -1.01 13.35
CA SER A 243 -22.41 -0.26 14.52
C SER A 243 -23.13 -0.80 15.77
N LEU A 244 -22.37 -1.44 16.66
CA LEU A 244 -22.87 -1.95 17.96
C LEU A 244 -22.88 -0.89 19.07
N SER A 245 -22.66 0.38 18.74
CA SER A 245 -22.48 1.44 19.73
C SER A 245 -23.71 1.66 20.60
N THR A 246 -24.92 1.57 20.03
CA THR A 246 -26.18 1.79 20.76
C THR A 246 -26.47 0.64 21.73
N GLU A 247 -26.29 -0.60 21.29
CA GLU A 247 -26.45 -1.80 22.11
C GLU A 247 -25.44 -1.83 23.26
N LEU A 248 -24.19 -1.41 22.97
CA LEU A 248 -23.15 -1.34 23.98
C LEU A 248 -23.42 -0.27 25.02
N VAL A 249 -23.94 0.90 24.62
CA VAL A 249 -24.38 1.96 25.55
C VAL A 249 -25.49 1.43 26.44
N ALA A 250 -26.53 0.82 25.87
CA ALA A 250 -27.64 0.25 26.64
C ALA A 250 -27.15 -0.83 27.61
N LYS A 251 -26.29 -1.75 27.16
CA LYS A 251 -25.72 -2.80 27.99
C LYS A 251 -24.89 -2.24 29.14
N SER A 252 -24.10 -1.19 28.88
CA SER A 252 -23.23 -0.58 29.90
C SER A 252 -24.01 0.16 31.02
N VAL A 253 -25.24 0.58 30.74
CA VAL A 253 -26.13 1.15 31.76
C VAL A 253 -26.58 0.10 32.75
N ILE A 254 -26.87 -1.12 32.25
CA ILE A 254 -27.38 -2.23 33.07
C ILE A 254 -26.23 -2.93 33.79
N ASP A 255 -25.22 -3.31 33.03
CA ASP A 255 -24.06 -4.07 33.50
C ASP A 255 -22.81 -3.18 33.49
N LYS A 256 -22.50 -2.58 34.61
CA LYS A 256 -21.37 -1.67 34.79
C LYS A 256 -20.05 -2.37 34.45
N GLY A 257 -19.26 -1.80 33.54
CA GLY A 257 -17.98 -2.34 33.06
C GLY A 257 -18.10 -3.19 31.79
N SER A 258 -19.30 -3.40 31.26
CA SER A 258 -19.53 -4.17 30.04
C SER A 258 -18.80 -3.56 28.83
N SER A 259 -18.76 -2.23 28.72
CA SER A 259 -18.03 -1.55 27.64
C SER A 259 -16.53 -1.84 27.66
N PHE A 260 -15.93 -1.91 28.86
CA PHE A 260 -14.51 -2.25 29.01
C PHE A 260 -14.23 -3.67 28.51
N ILE A 261 -15.04 -4.65 28.93
CA ILE A 261 -14.88 -6.05 28.50
C ILE A 261 -14.98 -6.17 26.98
N HIS A 262 -15.99 -5.54 26.36
CA HIS A 262 -16.14 -5.59 24.90
C HIS A 262 -14.97 -4.91 24.17
N SER A 263 -14.48 -3.77 24.69
CA SER A 263 -13.33 -3.10 24.08
C SER A 263 -12.05 -3.94 24.15
N GLU A 264 -11.82 -4.65 25.25
CA GLU A 264 -10.69 -5.57 25.41
C GLU A 264 -10.79 -6.75 24.43
N LEU A 265 -11.96 -7.40 24.35
CA LEU A 265 -12.19 -8.56 23.49
C LEU A 265 -11.98 -8.27 21.99
N VAL A 266 -12.17 -7.00 21.55
CA VAL A 266 -11.98 -6.59 20.15
C VAL A 266 -10.63 -5.89 19.95
N SER A 267 -9.90 -5.57 21.03
CA SER A 267 -8.65 -4.80 20.95
C SER A 267 -7.48 -5.70 20.56
N ALA A 268 -6.77 -5.32 19.51
CA ALA A 268 -5.50 -5.94 19.12
C ALA A 268 -4.28 -5.39 19.88
N HIS A 269 -4.49 -4.52 20.92
CA HIS A 269 -3.40 -3.78 21.51
C HIS A 269 -2.74 -4.44 22.71
N LYS A 270 -3.50 -4.92 23.66
CA LYS A 270 -3.06 -5.57 24.90
C LYS A 270 -4.24 -6.24 25.59
N GLY A 271 -3.94 -7.30 26.33
CA GLY A 271 -4.92 -7.99 27.15
C GLY A 271 -5.58 -9.16 26.43
N GLN A 272 -6.62 -9.67 27.04
CA GLN A 272 -7.34 -10.86 26.58
C GLN A 272 -8.22 -10.50 25.38
N THR A 273 -7.87 -10.97 24.19
CA THR A 273 -8.67 -10.74 22.98
C THR A 273 -9.24 -12.02 22.40
N GLN A 274 -10.19 -11.88 21.49
CA GLN A 274 -10.82 -13.02 20.82
C GLN A 274 -10.00 -13.48 19.61
N TYR A 275 -9.76 -14.79 19.55
CA TYR A 275 -9.13 -15.46 18.42
C TYR A 275 -10.00 -16.62 17.92
N SER A 276 -9.65 -17.16 16.77
CA SER A 276 -10.18 -18.39 16.22
C SER A 276 -9.08 -19.32 15.76
N ILE A 277 -9.35 -20.62 15.82
CA ILE A 277 -8.50 -21.68 15.30
C ILE A 277 -9.36 -22.73 14.61
N GLU A 278 -8.94 -23.18 13.44
CA GLU A 278 -9.62 -24.23 12.70
C GLU A 278 -9.12 -25.60 13.14
N VAL A 279 -10.04 -26.56 13.27
CA VAL A 279 -9.71 -27.94 13.59
C VAL A 279 -9.01 -28.58 12.40
N PRO A 280 -7.77 -29.09 12.57
CA PRO A 280 -6.99 -29.65 11.48
C PRO A 280 -7.65 -30.86 10.81
N VAL A 281 -7.28 -31.13 9.56
CA VAL A 281 -7.86 -32.18 8.73
C VAL A 281 -7.61 -33.59 9.22
N ASP A 282 -6.57 -33.79 10.03
CA ASP A 282 -6.19 -35.06 10.64
C ASP A 282 -6.94 -35.37 11.95
N ILE A 283 -7.68 -34.37 12.48
CA ILE A 283 -8.46 -34.53 13.70
C ILE A 283 -9.92 -34.84 13.37
N ASN A 284 -10.42 -35.94 13.87
CA ASN A 284 -11.82 -36.34 13.71
C ASN A 284 -12.44 -36.80 15.02
N ASN A 285 -13.66 -36.29 15.28
CA ASN A 285 -14.51 -36.71 16.42
C ASN A 285 -13.85 -36.52 17.79
N ILE A 286 -13.22 -35.35 18.01
CA ILE A 286 -12.72 -34.95 19.32
C ILE A 286 -13.83 -34.24 20.11
N THR A 287 -13.98 -34.51 21.40
CA THR A 287 -14.94 -33.80 22.24
C THR A 287 -14.38 -32.46 22.69
N LEU A 288 -15.25 -31.45 22.79
CA LEU A 288 -14.84 -30.13 23.30
C LEU A 288 -14.21 -30.24 24.70
N GLU A 289 -14.70 -31.15 25.54
CA GLU A 289 -14.17 -31.39 26.88
C GLU A 289 -12.68 -31.76 26.87
N SER A 290 -12.25 -32.58 25.89
CA SER A 290 -10.84 -33.05 25.83
C SER A 290 -9.86 -31.90 25.56
N ILE A 291 -10.26 -30.87 24.80
CA ILE A 291 -9.40 -29.73 24.49
C ILE A 291 -9.61 -28.56 25.46
N TYR A 292 -10.77 -28.46 26.12
CA TYR A 292 -11.10 -27.35 26.99
C TYR A 292 -10.07 -27.12 28.10
N TYR A 293 -9.63 -28.21 28.74
CA TYR A 293 -8.61 -28.13 29.77
C TYR A 293 -7.22 -27.82 29.22
N THR A 294 -6.92 -28.23 28.01
CA THR A 294 -5.67 -27.86 27.31
C THR A 294 -5.60 -26.36 27.05
N PHE A 295 -6.68 -25.81 26.52
CA PHE A 295 -6.80 -24.35 26.32
C PHE A 295 -6.58 -23.59 27.63
N LYS A 296 -7.28 -23.99 28.71
CA LYS A 296 -7.20 -23.26 29.99
C LYS A 296 -5.86 -23.44 30.69
N LYS A 297 -5.32 -24.65 30.71
CA LYS A 297 -4.14 -25.01 31.52
C LYS A 297 -2.82 -24.63 30.83
N HIS A 298 -2.74 -24.79 29.52
CA HIS A 298 -1.48 -24.61 28.77
C HIS A 298 -1.38 -23.28 28.06
N HIS A 299 -2.51 -22.67 27.72
CA HIS A 299 -2.56 -21.40 26.97
C HIS A 299 -3.29 -20.27 27.70
N GLU A 300 -3.75 -20.52 28.94
CA GLU A 300 -4.55 -19.57 29.74
C GLU A 300 -5.80 -19.04 28.99
N ALA A 301 -6.24 -19.79 27.96
CA ALA A 301 -7.32 -19.43 27.07
C ALA A 301 -8.68 -19.97 27.55
N ILE A 302 -9.77 -19.36 27.10
CA ILE A 302 -11.15 -19.79 27.38
C ILE A 302 -11.86 -19.95 26.04
N ILE A 303 -12.39 -21.15 25.76
CA ILE A 303 -13.23 -21.38 24.59
C ILE A 303 -14.59 -20.72 24.84
N ILE A 304 -15.05 -19.88 23.89
CA ILE A 304 -16.30 -19.13 23.98
C ILE A 304 -17.36 -19.58 22.99
N ALA A 305 -16.95 -20.08 21.82
CA ALA A 305 -17.89 -20.51 20.79
C ALA A 305 -17.29 -21.57 19.88
N VAL A 306 -18.15 -22.29 19.16
CA VAL A 306 -17.78 -23.25 18.12
C VAL A 306 -18.69 -23.04 16.91
N GLN A 307 -18.09 -23.00 15.73
CA GLN A 307 -18.80 -23.01 14.46
C GLN A 307 -18.53 -24.31 13.74
N GLN A 308 -19.54 -25.16 13.66
CA GLN A 308 -19.49 -26.39 12.86
C GLN A 308 -19.82 -26.08 11.40
N GLN A 309 -19.22 -26.83 10.48
CA GLN A 309 -19.48 -26.64 9.05
C GLN A 309 -20.99 -26.70 8.73
N GLY A 310 -21.49 -25.67 8.04
CA GLY A 310 -22.90 -25.57 7.64
C GLY A 310 -23.89 -25.26 8.76
N LYS A 311 -23.41 -24.94 9.98
CA LYS A 311 -24.25 -24.55 11.12
C LYS A 311 -23.96 -23.12 11.56
N VAL A 312 -24.90 -22.55 12.31
CA VAL A 312 -24.72 -21.26 12.98
C VAL A 312 -23.72 -21.44 14.12
N CYS A 313 -22.90 -20.42 14.37
CA CYS A 313 -21.95 -20.38 15.48
C CYS A 313 -22.69 -20.53 16.83
N GLU A 314 -22.31 -21.53 17.61
CA GLU A 314 -22.87 -21.81 18.95
C GLU A 314 -21.98 -21.15 20.01
N ILE A 315 -22.54 -20.15 20.71
CA ILE A 315 -21.86 -19.48 21.83
C ILE A 315 -22.11 -20.29 23.09
N ASN A 316 -21.08 -20.45 23.93
CA ASN A 316 -21.10 -21.30 25.12
C ASN A 316 -21.52 -22.76 24.84
N PRO A 317 -20.81 -23.44 23.94
CA PRO A 317 -21.16 -24.79 23.51
C PRO A 317 -21.02 -25.81 24.66
N SER A 318 -21.79 -26.89 24.56
CA SER A 318 -21.69 -28.00 25.52
C SER A 318 -20.31 -28.65 25.42
N LEU A 319 -19.75 -29.05 26.58
CA LEU A 319 -18.48 -29.80 26.61
C LEU A 319 -18.57 -31.14 25.87
N THR A 320 -19.78 -31.68 25.67
CA THR A 320 -20.04 -32.91 24.90
C THR A 320 -20.08 -32.68 23.39
N THR A 321 -19.95 -31.41 22.92
CA THR A 321 -19.92 -31.08 21.49
C THR A 321 -18.75 -31.80 20.81
N ILE A 322 -19.05 -32.51 19.71
CA ILE A 322 -18.05 -33.20 18.90
C ILE A 322 -17.55 -32.30 17.82
N LEU A 323 -16.26 -32.08 17.77
CA LEU A 323 -15.56 -31.30 16.76
C LEU A 323 -15.04 -32.21 15.65
N LYS A 324 -15.06 -31.70 14.42
CA LYS A 324 -14.55 -32.37 13.22
C LYS A 324 -13.58 -31.45 12.49
N ALA A 325 -12.81 -32.03 11.60
CA ALA A 325 -11.94 -31.30 10.69
C ALA A 325 -12.72 -30.16 9.99
N GLY A 326 -12.12 -28.95 9.98
CA GLY A 326 -12.71 -27.75 9.39
C GLY A 326 -13.77 -27.03 10.26
N ASP A 327 -14.09 -27.54 11.47
CA ASP A 327 -14.84 -26.76 12.45
C ASP A 327 -13.95 -25.64 13.03
N VAL A 328 -14.54 -24.51 13.42
CA VAL A 328 -13.80 -23.38 13.98
C VAL A 328 -14.10 -23.22 15.46
N VAL A 329 -13.05 -23.13 16.27
CA VAL A 329 -13.13 -22.88 17.70
C VAL A 329 -12.74 -21.43 17.99
N TYR A 330 -13.63 -20.67 18.62
CA TYR A 330 -13.38 -19.31 19.07
C TYR A 330 -12.99 -19.30 20.55
N TYR A 331 -11.94 -18.57 20.88
CA TYR A 331 -11.40 -18.51 22.23
C TYR A 331 -10.89 -17.11 22.59
N ILE A 332 -10.77 -16.85 23.88
CA ILE A 332 -10.15 -15.64 24.44
C ILE A 332 -8.80 -16.04 25.00
N ALA A 333 -7.74 -15.31 24.64
CA ALA A 333 -6.39 -15.48 25.13
C ALA A 333 -5.61 -14.17 25.04
N ASP A 334 -4.45 -14.09 25.70
CA ASP A 334 -3.53 -12.96 25.62
C ASP A 334 -2.78 -12.94 24.28
N GLU A 335 -2.47 -14.13 23.73
CA GLU A 335 -1.79 -14.29 22.46
C GLU A 335 -2.50 -15.37 21.60
N ARG A 336 -2.33 -15.27 20.28
CA ARG A 336 -2.86 -16.25 19.33
C ARG A 336 -2.14 -17.60 19.50
N ILE A 337 -2.90 -18.66 19.72
CA ILE A 337 -2.37 -20.02 19.81
C ILE A 337 -1.96 -20.48 18.41
N VAL A 338 -0.68 -20.76 18.20
CA VAL A 338 -0.11 -21.22 16.92
C VAL A 338 0.04 -22.74 16.93
N ASP A 339 0.51 -23.31 18.06
CA ASP A 339 0.82 -24.74 18.21
C ASP A 339 -0.12 -25.36 19.26
N LEU A 340 -1.32 -25.74 18.84
CA LEU A 340 -2.27 -26.45 19.69
C LEU A 340 -2.06 -27.98 19.58
N VAL A 341 -1.94 -28.65 20.72
CA VAL A 341 -2.01 -30.10 20.78
C VAL A 341 -3.49 -30.49 20.94
N TRP A 342 -4.06 -31.05 19.88
CA TRP A 342 -5.47 -31.45 19.78
C TRP A 342 -5.81 -32.75 20.51
#